data_63702b7eec62c757533ab79a0d7bd5a2
#
_entry.id   63702b7eec62c757533ab79a0d7bd5a2
#
_cell.length_a   1.000
_cell.length_b   1.000
_cell.length_c   1.000
_cell.angle_alpha   90.00
_cell.angle_beta   90.00
_cell.angle_gamma   90.00
#
_symmetry.space_group_name_H-M   'P 1'
#
loop_
_entity.id
_entity.type
_entity.pdbx_description
1 polymer ?
#
loop_
_entity_poly.entity_id
_entity_poly.type
_entity_poly.pdbx_seq_one_letter_code
_entity_poly.pdbx_strand_id
1 'polypeptide(L)'
;FERTSDSEVLILELDVGRSPRWHNITSMGFEATGVMWALVGDKGLFEPAQDEADILGSLIRIVPSRIEGVGGYTIPEDAPAYSENADPAVHSIGIRSPWKGVYHEGRWFFGDVGLDDVEEVNVIEAPGQNFGWPVVEGLCAEDVLETDSDCTLYDDHIIAYGRSSS
;
A
#
# COMPACT_ATOMS: atom_id res chain seq x y z
N PHE A 1 4.26 -12.68 28.60
CA PHE A 1 3.97 -13.49 27.41
C PHE A 1 5.21 -14.31 27.11
N GLU A 2 5.16 -15.62 27.36
CA GLU A 2 6.20 -16.53 26.87
C GLU A 2 5.87 -16.82 25.41
N ARG A 3 6.78 -16.44 24.51
CA ARG A 3 6.72 -16.76 23.09
C ARG A 3 7.16 -18.21 22.95
N THR A 4 6.24 -19.09 22.62
CA THR A 4 6.59 -20.47 22.25
C THR A 4 6.88 -20.49 20.77
N SER A 5 7.98 -21.11 20.35
CA SER A 5 8.40 -21.22 18.94
C SER A 5 7.35 -21.84 18.03
N ASP A 6 6.44 -22.62 18.60
CA ASP A 6 5.40 -23.36 17.88
C ASP A 6 4.11 -22.53 17.68
N SER A 7 4.09 -21.28 18.15
CA SER A 7 2.91 -20.38 18.02
C SER A 7 2.98 -19.43 16.83
N GLU A 8 4.08 -19.41 16.09
CA GLU A 8 4.23 -18.57 14.91
C GLU A 8 3.74 -19.29 13.66
N VAL A 9 2.90 -18.62 12.89
CA VAL A 9 2.36 -19.12 11.62
C VAL A 9 2.64 -18.09 10.55
N LEU A 10 3.18 -18.54 9.42
CA LEU A 10 3.40 -17.71 8.26
C LEU A 10 2.05 -17.42 7.58
N ILE A 11 1.69 -16.16 7.51
CA ILE A 11 0.46 -15.69 6.85
C ILE A 11 0.74 -15.32 5.40
N LEU A 12 1.77 -14.49 5.18
CA LEU A 12 2.17 -14.01 3.85
C LEU A 12 3.68 -13.84 3.84
N GLU A 13 4.32 -14.29 2.78
CA GLU A 13 5.74 -14.08 2.50
C GLU A 13 5.89 -13.40 1.13
N LEU A 14 6.66 -12.31 1.09
CA LEU A 14 7.01 -11.60 -0.12
C LEU A 14 8.45 -11.93 -0.49
N ASP A 15 8.65 -12.65 -1.59
CA ASP A 15 9.99 -12.81 -2.15
C ASP A 15 10.33 -11.58 -3.00
N VAL A 16 11.03 -10.65 -2.38
CA VAL A 16 11.53 -9.43 -3.04
C VAL A 16 12.98 -9.59 -3.54
N GLY A 17 13.51 -10.79 -3.52
CA GLY A 17 14.86 -11.10 -3.96
C GLY A 17 15.93 -10.29 -3.23
N ARG A 18 16.85 -9.67 -4.00
CA ARG A 18 17.92 -8.80 -3.47
C ARG A 18 17.54 -7.31 -3.51
N SER A 19 16.26 -7.01 -3.47
CA SER A 19 15.75 -5.63 -3.46
C SER A 19 16.40 -4.78 -2.36
N PRO A 20 16.44 -3.46 -2.54
CA PRO A 20 16.84 -2.51 -1.50
C PRO A 20 16.13 -2.76 -0.17
N ARG A 21 16.78 -2.36 0.93
CA ARG A 21 16.26 -2.62 2.29
C ARG A 21 15.31 -1.53 2.81
N TRP A 22 14.87 -0.64 1.95
CA TRP A 22 13.92 0.44 2.27
C TRP A 22 12.53 0.18 1.67
N HIS A 23 11.59 1.04 1.96
CA HIS A 23 10.21 0.99 1.52
C HIS A 23 9.56 -0.38 1.81
N ASN A 24 9.61 -0.77 3.07
CA ASN A 24 9.07 -2.05 3.53
C ASN A 24 7.57 -1.95 3.89
N ILE A 25 7.04 -3.02 4.46
CA ILE A 25 5.78 -2.96 5.21
C ILE A 25 6.00 -2.12 6.46
N THR A 26 5.24 -1.05 6.62
CA THR A 26 5.47 -0.06 7.69
C THR A 26 4.31 0.06 8.67
N SER A 27 3.12 -0.25 8.24
CA SER A 27 1.92 -0.24 9.08
C SER A 27 1.03 -1.41 8.72
N MET A 28 0.42 -1.99 9.73
CA MET A 28 -0.59 -3.03 9.59
C MET A 28 -1.57 -2.95 10.76
N GLY A 29 -2.74 -3.48 10.57
CA GLY A 29 -3.76 -3.54 11.59
C GLY A 29 -4.93 -4.39 11.19
N PHE A 30 -5.99 -4.34 11.99
CA PHE A 30 -7.20 -5.09 11.74
C PHE A 30 -8.42 -4.18 11.70
N GLU A 31 -9.31 -4.46 10.77
CA GLU A 31 -10.67 -3.95 10.76
C GLU A 31 -11.51 -4.67 11.82
N ALA A 32 -12.63 -4.09 12.17
CA ALA A 32 -13.56 -4.71 13.14
C ALA A 32 -14.08 -6.09 12.69
N THR A 33 -14.10 -6.34 11.40
CA THR A 33 -14.48 -7.60 10.75
C THR A 33 -13.44 -8.70 10.91
N GLY A 34 -12.19 -8.32 11.27
CA GLY A 34 -11.03 -9.21 11.37
C GLY A 34 -10.24 -9.32 10.07
N VAL A 35 -10.56 -8.52 9.07
CA VAL A 35 -9.70 -8.31 7.89
C VAL A 35 -8.42 -7.63 8.36
N MET A 36 -7.27 -8.17 7.98
CA MET A 36 -5.98 -7.54 8.19
C MET A 36 -5.65 -6.66 6.99
N TRP A 37 -5.16 -5.47 7.24
CA TRP A 37 -4.62 -4.59 6.23
C TRP A 37 -3.13 -4.33 6.48
N ALA A 38 -2.38 -4.08 5.42
CA ALA A 38 -1.00 -3.65 5.50
C ALA A 38 -0.64 -2.67 4.39
N LEU A 39 0.13 -1.65 4.72
CA LEU A 39 0.75 -0.72 3.78
C LEU A 39 2.11 -1.25 3.38
N VAL A 40 2.29 -1.48 2.10
CA VAL A 40 3.49 -2.08 1.50
C VAL A 40 4.15 -1.04 0.59
N GLY A 41 5.42 -0.75 0.82
CA GLY A 41 6.18 0.16 -0.05
C GLY A 41 6.66 -0.54 -1.33
N ASP A 42 7.09 0.27 -2.31
CA ASP A 42 7.52 -0.17 -3.63
C ASP A 42 8.90 -0.85 -3.65
N LYS A 43 9.59 -0.95 -2.50
CA LYS A 43 10.96 -1.48 -2.36
C LYS A 43 12.00 -0.71 -3.15
N GLY A 44 11.70 0.51 -3.63
CA GLY A 44 12.56 1.31 -4.50
C GLY A 44 12.69 0.76 -5.92
N LEU A 45 11.70 -0.01 -6.36
CA LEU A 45 11.66 -0.60 -7.70
C LEU A 45 10.80 0.22 -8.69
N PHE A 46 10.01 1.16 -8.19
CA PHE A 46 9.12 2.08 -8.92
C PHE A 46 7.95 1.39 -9.63
N GLU A 47 8.20 0.63 -10.69
CA GLU A 47 7.18 0.05 -11.56
C GLU A 47 6.12 -0.79 -10.83
N PRO A 48 6.47 -1.59 -9.80
CA PRO A 48 5.46 -2.38 -9.09
C PRO A 48 4.32 -1.55 -8.51
N ALA A 49 4.56 -0.29 -8.15
CA ALA A 49 3.53 0.57 -7.57
C ALA A 49 2.37 0.89 -8.52
N GLN A 50 2.52 0.66 -9.83
CA GLN A 50 1.45 0.79 -10.82
C GLN A 50 1.00 -0.57 -11.39
N ASP A 51 1.54 -1.67 -10.88
CA ASP A 51 1.14 -3.02 -11.30
C ASP A 51 0.17 -3.60 -10.28
N GLU A 52 -1.10 -3.68 -10.62
CA GLU A 52 -2.15 -4.28 -9.77
C GLU A 52 -1.96 -5.78 -9.51
N ALA A 53 -1.10 -6.45 -10.29
CA ALA A 53 -0.71 -7.85 -10.06
C ALA A 53 0.42 -8.01 -9.04
N ASP A 54 1.05 -6.89 -8.63
CA ASP A 54 2.11 -6.87 -7.61
C ASP A 54 1.57 -6.22 -6.33
N ILE A 55 1.92 -6.77 -5.18
CA ILE A 55 1.53 -6.21 -3.89
C ILE A 55 2.50 -5.14 -3.37
N LEU A 56 3.61 -4.89 -4.07
CA LEU A 56 4.51 -3.79 -3.76
C LEU A 56 3.89 -2.44 -4.18
N GLY A 57 4.08 -1.42 -3.37
CA GLY A 57 3.50 -0.10 -3.63
C GLY A 57 1.99 -0.02 -3.44
N SER A 58 1.44 -0.80 -2.50
CA SER A 58 0.00 -0.95 -2.33
C SER A 58 -0.48 -0.94 -0.87
N LEU A 59 -1.79 -0.75 -0.69
CA LEU A 59 -2.51 -1.26 0.47
C LEU A 59 -3.05 -2.63 0.14
N ILE A 60 -2.71 -3.64 0.93
CA ILE A 60 -3.30 -4.97 0.83
C ILE A 60 -4.33 -5.22 1.93
N ARG A 61 -5.35 -6.04 1.61
CA ARG A 61 -6.36 -6.52 2.56
C ARG A 61 -6.50 -8.03 2.44
N ILE A 62 -6.34 -8.72 3.56
CA ILE A 62 -6.40 -10.19 3.64
C ILE A 62 -7.16 -10.63 4.89
N VAL A 63 -7.71 -11.82 4.87
CA VAL A 63 -8.29 -12.48 6.04
C VAL A 63 -7.34 -13.57 6.49
N PRO A 64 -6.52 -13.36 7.53
CA PRO A 64 -5.58 -14.36 8.01
C PRO A 64 -6.30 -15.63 8.46
N SER A 65 -5.67 -16.78 8.23
CA SER A 65 -6.17 -18.04 8.77
C SER A 65 -6.30 -17.97 10.30
N ARG A 66 -7.45 -18.38 10.83
CA ARG A 66 -7.71 -18.45 12.28
C ARG A 66 -7.57 -19.89 12.83
N ILE A 67 -7.16 -20.81 12.00
CA ILE A 67 -6.97 -22.20 12.40
C ILE A 67 -5.57 -22.31 12.99
N GLU A 68 -5.49 -22.77 14.25
CA GLU A 68 -4.21 -22.94 14.96
C GLU A 68 -3.26 -23.84 14.16
N GLY A 69 -2.03 -23.37 13.96
CA GLY A 69 -0.99 -24.07 13.19
C GLY A 69 -1.18 -24.04 11.67
N VAL A 70 -2.22 -23.37 11.15
CA VAL A 70 -2.47 -23.23 9.71
C VAL A 70 -2.17 -21.78 9.30
N GLY A 71 -1.12 -21.61 8.50
CA GLY A 71 -0.79 -20.33 7.89
C GLY A 71 -1.66 -20.00 6.68
N GLY A 72 -1.33 -18.86 6.05
CA GLY A 72 -2.02 -18.37 4.87
C GLY A 72 -3.21 -17.48 5.17
N TYR A 73 -3.92 -17.10 4.13
CA TYR A 73 -5.03 -16.15 4.19
C TYR A 73 -6.07 -16.47 3.11
N THR A 74 -7.22 -15.81 3.20
CA THR A 74 -8.21 -15.70 2.14
C THR A 74 -8.44 -14.23 1.79
N ILE A 75 -9.09 -13.98 0.67
CA ILE A 75 -9.40 -12.64 0.20
C ILE A 75 -10.73 -12.19 0.82
N PRO A 76 -10.84 -10.91 1.28
CA PRO A 76 -12.12 -10.35 1.71
C PRO A 76 -13.16 -10.39 0.58
N GLU A 77 -14.44 -10.58 0.93
CA GLU A 77 -15.53 -10.64 -0.04
C GLU A 77 -15.75 -9.32 -0.81
N ASP A 78 -15.34 -8.21 -0.20
CA ASP A 78 -15.43 -6.85 -0.76
C ASP A 78 -14.12 -6.39 -1.43
N ALA A 79 -13.23 -7.31 -1.76
CA ALA A 79 -11.99 -6.97 -2.48
C ALA A 79 -12.29 -6.31 -3.83
N PRO A 80 -11.50 -5.30 -4.23
CA PRO A 80 -11.67 -4.68 -5.53
C PRO A 80 -11.39 -5.67 -6.66
N ALA A 81 -12.05 -5.47 -7.79
CA ALA A 81 -11.78 -6.22 -9.00
C ALA A 81 -11.17 -5.28 -10.04
N TYR A 82 -9.86 -5.13 -10.03
CA TYR A 82 -9.17 -4.29 -11.01
C TYR A 82 -9.19 -4.90 -12.41
N SER A 83 -8.68 -6.11 -12.53
CA SER A 83 -8.58 -6.84 -13.79
C SER A 83 -8.52 -8.35 -13.53
N GLU A 84 -8.52 -9.14 -14.60
CA GLU A 84 -8.38 -10.61 -14.50
C GLU A 84 -7.02 -11.06 -13.95
N ASN A 85 -6.00 -10.20 -14.05
CA ASN A 85 -4.63 -10.52 -13.64
C ASN A 85 -4.22 -9.84 -12.32
N ALA A 86 -5.08 -9.00 -11.73
CA ALA A 86 -4.79 -8.33 -10.48
C ALA A 86 -4.59 -9.31 -9.33
N ASP A 87 -3.63 -9.01 -8.44
CA ASP A 87 -3.55 -9.72 -7.16
C ASP A 87 -4.79 -9.35 -6.32
N PRO A 88 -5.61 -10.34 -5.94
CA PRO A 88 -6.86 -10.07 -5.24
C PRO A 88 -6.68 -9.51 -3.82
N ALA A 89 -5.47 -9.54 -3.25
CA ALA A 89 -5.16 -8.91 -1.97
C ALA A 89 -4.98 -7.39 -2.11
N VAL A 90 -4.65 -6.90 -3.30
CA VAL A 90 -4.42 -5.48 -3.57
C VAL A 90 -5.74 -4.71 -3.49
N HIS A 91 -5.75 -3.67 -2.64
CA HIS A 91 -6.92 -2.80 -2.44
C HIS A 91 -6.75 -1.44 -3.11
N SER A 92 -5.55 -0.86 -3.05
CA SER A 92 -5.21 0.44 -3.62
C SER A 92 -3.73 0.44 -3.99
N ILE A 93 -3.34 1.19 -5.00
CA ILE A 93 -1.99 1.19 -5.57
C ILE A 93 -1.39 2.60 -5.65
N GLY A 94 -0.18 2.72 -6.19
CA GLY A 94 0.46 4.02 -6.39
C GLY A 94 1.12 4.58 -5.13
N ILE A 95 1.59 3.72 -4.24
CA ILE A 95 2.18 4.07 -2.95
C ILE A 95 3.70 3.83 -3.01
N ARG A 96 4.50 4.82 -2.60
CA ARG A 96 5.96 4.73 -2.65
C ARG A 96 6.57 4.13 -1.39
N SER A 97 6.53 4.89 -0.34
CA SER A 97 7.20 4.59 0.93
C SER A 97 6.31 4.98 2.11
N PRO A 98 5.21 4.26 2.32
CA PRO A 98 4.27 4.60 3.37
C PRO A 98 4.97 4.55 4.73
N TRP A 99 4.73 5.54 5.59
CA TRP A 99 5.44 5.64 6.87
C TRP A 99 4.60 5.14 8.04
N LYS A 100 3.52 5.79 8.31
CA LYS A 100 2.58 5.45 9.39
C LYS A 100 1.17 5.51 8.84
N GLY A 101 0.39 4.50 9.17
CA GLY A 101 -1.01 4.47 8.80
C GLY A 101 -1.90 4.11 9.98
N VAL A 102 -3.15 4.56 9.88
CA VAL A 102 -4.22 4.26 10.82
C VAL A 102 -5.51 3.98 10.06
N TYR A 103 -6.24 2.96 10.49
CA TYR A 103 -7.59 2.68 10.04
C TYR A 103 -8.60 3.33 11.00
N HIS A 104 -9.50 4.13 10.47
CA HIS A 104 -10.54 4.80 11.24
C HIS A 104 -11.82 4.95 10.42
N GLU A 105 -12.92 4.47 10.94
CA GLU A 105 -14.26 4.60 10.33
C GLU A 105 -14.34 4.23 8.84
N GLY A 106 -13.74 3.11 8.46
CA GLY A 106 -13.77 2.61 7.07
C GLY A 106 -12.73 3.21 6.14
N ARG A 107 -11.83 4.05 6.65
CA ARG A 107 -10.79 4.74 5.87
C ARG A 107 -9.40 4.49 6.42
N TRP A 108 -8.42 4.50 5.55
CA TRP A 108 -6.99 4.42 5.92
C TRP A 108 -6.33 5.76 5.67
N PHE A 109 -5.73 6.33 6.69
CA PHE A 109 -4.93 7.55 6.61
C PHE A 109 -3.47 7.18 6.76
N PHE A 110 -2.61 7.68 5.90
CA PHE A 110 -1.17 7.40 5.99
C PHE A 110 -0.34 8.53 5.39
N GLY A 111 0.90 8.67 5.92
CA GLY A 111 1.92 9.48 5.26
C GLY A 111 2.63 8.64 4.22
N ASP A 112 2.96 9.22 3.08
CA ASP A 112 3.83 8.62 2.08
C ASP A 112 5.05 9.50 1.84
N VAL A 113 6.23 8.90 1.92
CA VAL A 113 7.49 9.61 1.78
C VAL A 113 7.84 9.70 0.30
N GLY A 114 7.87 10.91 -0.22
CA GLY A 114 8.18 11.17 -1.60
C GLY A 114 9.66 10.95 -1.98
N LEU A 115 10.00 11.14 -3.25
CA LEU A 115 11.35 10.92 -3.76
C LEU A 115 12.27 12.09 -3.39
N ASP A 116 12.01 13.26 -3.94
CA ASP A 116 12.88 14.42 -3.78
C ASP A 116 12.17 15.68 -3.29
N ASP A 117 10.97 15.94 -3.77
CA ASP A 117 10.33 17.25 -3.67
C ASP A 117 9.14 17.31 -2.72
N VAL A 118 8.33 16.26 -2.62
CA VAL A 118 7.03 16.31 -1.96
C VAL A 118 6.88 15.19 -0.90
N GLU A 119 6.25 15.51 0.19
CA GLU A 119 5.73 14.57 1.18
C GLU A 119 4.20 14.59 1.15
N GLU A 120 3.57 13.47 1.37
CA GLU A 120 2.13 13.32 1.18
C GLU A 120 1.43 12.79 2.42
N VAL A 121 0.19 13.19 2.60
CA VAL A 121 -0.76 12.51 3.46
C VAL A 121 -1.94 12.05 2.61
N ASN A 122 -2.17 10.77 2.60
CA ASN A 122 -3.17 10.11 1.78
C ASN A 122 -4.33 9.57 2.59
N VAL A 123 -5.49 9.49 1.97
CA VAL A 123 -6.65 8.79 2.52
C VAL A 123 -7.20 7.80 1.49
N ILE A 124 -7.33 6.55 1.90
CA ILE A 124 -8.02 5.53 1.12
C ILE A 124 -9.44 5.43 1.65
N GLU A 125 -10.41 5.75 0.81
CA GLU A 125 -11.84 5.77 1.13
C GLU A 125 -12.64 4.72 0.34
N ALA A 126 -12.07 4.24 -0.76
CA ALA A 126 -12.69 3.28 -1.66
C ALA A 126 -11.67 2.28 -2.19
N PRO A 127 -12.09 1.06 -2.55
CA PRO A 127 -11.24 0.15 -3.28
C PRO A 127 -10.91 0.69 -4.68
N GLY A 128 -9.72 0.37 -5.19
CA GLY A 128 -9.30 0.74 -6.53
C GLY A 128 -8.69 2.13 -6.66
N GLN A 129 -8.46 2.85 -5.57
CA GLN A 129 -7.77 4.14 -5.64
C GLN A 129 -6.30 3.96 -6.04
N ASN A 130 -5.80 4.89 -6.86
CA ASN A 130 -4.42 4.95 -7.35
C ASN A 130 -3.81 6.32 -7.04
N PHE A 131 -2.80 6.36 -6.18
CA PHE A 131 -2.11 7.58 -5.75
C PHE A 131 -0.98 8.02 -6.68
N GLY A 132 -0.80 7.35 -7.81
CA GLY A 132 -0.03 7.84 -8.95
C GLY A 132 1.46 7.53 -8.95
N TRP A 133 2.08 7.19 -7.81
CA TRP A 133 3.50 6.84 -7.81
C TRP A 133 3.81 5.66 -8.74
N PRO A 134 4.88 5.67 -9.56
CA PRO A 134 5.92 6.70 -9.71
C PRO A 134 5.64 7.75 -10.79
N VAL A 135 4.48 7.77 -11.39
CA VAL A 135 4.11 8.69 -12.48
C VAL A 135 3.87 10.10 -11.93
N VAL A 136 3.29 10.15 -10.74
CA VAL A 136 3.00 11.40 -10.01
C VAL A 136 3.65 11.34 -8.64
N GLU A 137 4.19 12.46 -8.17
CA GLU A 137 4.57 12.72 -6.79
C GLU A 137 3.89 14.04 -6.38
N GLY A 138 3.03 14.02 -5.35
CA GLY A 138 2.24 15.17 -4.97
C GLY A 138 0.95 15.34 -5.78
N LEU A 139 0.47 16.56 -5.93
CA LEU A 139 -0.74 16.86 -6.69
C LEU A 139 -0.50 16.72 -8.19
N CYS A 140 -1.23 15.86 -8.84
CA CYS A 140 -1.01 15.52 -10.25
C CYS A 140 -0.97 16.75 -11.18
N ALA A 141 -1.77 17.76 -10.94
CA ALA A 141 -1.79 18.97 -11.77
C ALA A 141 -0.54 19.85 -11.62
N GLU A 142 0.24 19.69 -10.55
CA GLU A 142 1.38 20.54 -10.21
C GLU A 142 2.72 19.80 -10.27
N ASP A 143 2.73 18.50 -9.97
CA ASP A 143 3.94 17.72 -9.70
C ASP A 143 4.04 16.44 -10.56
N VAL A 144 3.63 16.52 -11.83
CA VAL A 144 3.70 15.40 -12.76
C VAL A 144 5.14 15.09 -13.16
N LEU A 145 5.62 13.91 -12.84
CA LEU A 145 6.95 13.42 -13.21
C LEU A 145 7.04 13.01 -14.69
N GLU A 146 5.92 12.61 -15.29
CA GLU A 146 5.81 12.32 -16.71
C GLU A 146 4.91 13.32 -17.43
N THR A 147 5.43 13.97 -18.47
CA THR A 147 4.83 15.13 -19.14
C THR A 147 3.51 14.91 -19.89
N ASP A 148 3.10 13.64 -20.07
CA ASP A 148 1.90 13.27 -20.80
C ASP A 148 0.87 12.51 -19.92
N SER A 149 1.01 12.59 -18.58
CA SER A 149 0.14 11.86 -17.65
C SER A 149 -1.25 12.49 -17.59
N ASP A 150 -2.26 11.63 -17.66
CA ASP A 150 -3.67 11.99 -17.49
C ASP A 150 -4.01 11.97 -16.00
N CYS A 151 -4.10 13.14 -15.39
CA CYS A 151 -4.42 13.31 -13.97
C CYS A 151 -5.77 12.75 -13.56
N THR A 152 -6.67 12.44 -14.50
CA THR A 152 -7.95 11.80 -14.16
C THR A 152 -7.82 10.33 -13.77
N LEU A 153 -6.64 9.74 -13.96
CA LEU A 153 -6.34 8.36 -13.60
C LEU A 153 -5.88 8.18 -12.15
N TYR A 154 -5.61 9.28 -11.45
CA TYR A 154 -5.03 9.25 -10.11
C TYR A 154 -5.90 9.97 -9.10
N ASP A 155 -5.85 9.48 -7.86
CA ASP A 155 -6.57 10.05 -6.73
C ASP A 155 -5.70 11.12 -6.05
N ASP A 156 -6.32 12.24 -5.69
CA ASP A 156 -5.62 13.33 -5.02
C ASP A 156 -5.29 12.98 -3.55
N HIS A 157 -4.15 13.49 -3.11
CA HIS A 157 -3.75 13.46 -1.70
C HIS A 157 -4.54 14.48 -0.90
N ILE A 158 -4.76 14.23 0.39
CA ILE A 158 -5.41 15.22 1.28
C ILE A 158 -4.46 16.35 1.69
N ILE A 159 -3.17 16.08 1.70
CA ILE A 159 -2.11 17.06 1.94
C ILE A 159 -0.89 16.64 1.12
N ALA A 160 -0.35 17.59 0.36
CA ALA A 160 0.98 17.49 -0.23
C ALA A 160 1.79 18.73 0.17
N TYR A 161 3.05 18.57 0.55
CA TYR A 161 3.92 19.68 0.93
C TYR A 161 5.35 19.45 0.50
N GLY A 162 5.96 20.51 -0.06
CA GLY A 162 7.33 20.48 -0.51
C GLY A 162 8.33 20.32 0.64
N ARG A 163 9.42 19.61 0.40
CA ARG A 163 10.58 19.59 1.27
C ARG A 163 11.28 20.95 1.17
N SER A 164 11.49 21.63 2.28
CA SER A 164 12.36 22.80 2.29
C SER A 164 13.80 22.34 2.08
N SER A 165 14.42 22.77 0.97
CA SER A 165 15.88 22.67 0.81
C SER A 165 16.55 23.45 1.92
N SER A 166 17.11 22.77 2.89
CA SER A 166 17.95 23.33 3.95
C SER A 166 19.34 23.59 3.47
#